data_5361c7e54aaaf7ec121f3034f4e4756b
#
_entry.id   5361c7e54aaaf7ec121f3034f4e4756b
#
_cell.length_a   1.000
_cell.length_b   1.000
_cell.length_c   1.000
_cell.angle_alpha   90.00
_cell.angle_beta   90.00
_cell.angle_gamma   90.00
#
_symmetry.space_group_name_H-M   'P 1'
#
loop_
_entity.id
_entity.type
_entity.pdbx_description
1 polymer ?
#
loop_
_entity_poly.entity_id
_entity_poly.type
_entity_poly.pdbx_seq_one_letter_code
_entity_poly.pdbx_strand_id
1 'polypeptide(L)'
;MFKDRKDAGKKLLALMKDYEKIECIVYGLPRGGVPVAYEIAVGLNKPLEVLIVKKLGLPGEEELALGAIAEGKKPSLYLNSNLMLNYGHSEKDMQSYIETKLKDISRLQQIFRKNEKMMVNTNGTAILVDDGISTGATVKAAIKAFKDMDQKTIVVASPVGHISVLREIQKMVDEVVCAEPVRYMEAVGEFYLDFSEVSNEEACELIDSARRNIKGNRSHNS
;
A
#
# COMPACT_ATOMS: atom_id res chain seq x y z
N MET A 1 -1.22 -6.85 -19.75
CA MET A 1 -0.82 -7.92 -18.80
C MET A 1 0.63 -7.75 -18.40
N PHE A 2 0.95 -7.85 -17.12
CA PHE A 2 2.30 -7.75 -16.56
C PHE A 2 2.94 -9.14 -16.46
N LYS A 3 4.28 -9.22 -16.63
CA LYS A 3 4.98 -10.50 -16.42
C LYS A 3 4.92 -10.92 -14.95
N ASP A 4 5.26 -9.99 -14.07
CA ASP A 4 5.32 -10.12 -12.62
C ASP A 4 5.19 -8.73 -11.97
N ARG A 5 5.28 -8.63 -10.65
CA ARG A 5 5.23 -7.36 -9.90
C ARG A 5 6.40 -6.44 -10.20
N LYS A 6 7.55 -6.99 -10.56
CA LYS A 6 8.73 -6.20 -10.95
C LYS A 6 8.51 -5.51 -12.31
N ASP A 7 8.01 -6.23 -13.31
CA ASP A 7 7.62 -5.65 -14.61
C ASP A 7 6.55 -4.56 -14.44
N ALA A 8 5.56 -4.84 -13.60
CA ALA A 8 4.49 -3.89 -13.26
C ALA A 8 5.04 -2.61 -12.61
N GLY A 9 5.95 -2.75 -11.65
CA GLY A 9 6.62 -1.62 -11.00
C GLY A 9 7.43 -0.76 -11.97
N LYS A 10 8.16 -1.37 -12.91
CA LYS A 10 8.90 -0.64 -13.96
C LYS A 10 7.98 0.14 -14.89
N LYS A 11 6.84 -0.43 -15.29
CA LYS A 11 5.86 0.26 -16.14
C LYS A 11 5.22 1.42 -15.38
N LEU A 12 4.90 1.24 -14.10
CA LEU A 12 4.35 2.30 -13.27
C LEU A 12 5.37 3.42 -13.03
N LEU A 13 6.65 3.10 -12.79
CA LEU A 13 7.74 4.05 -12.66
C LEU A 13 7.85 4.98 -13.89
N ALA A 14 7.60 4.47 -15.10
CA ALA A 14 7.66 5.29 -16.31
C ALA A 14 6.67 6.46 -16.30
N LEU A 15 5.55 6.32 -15.57
CA LEU A 15 4.52 7.36 -15.39
C LEU A 15 4.84 8.31 -14.22
N MET A 16 5.89 8.04 -13.44
CA MET A 16 6.18 8.74 -12.19
C MET A 16 7.52 9.51 -12.22
N LYS A 17 8.07 9.76 -13.39
CA LYS A 17 9.39 10.41 -13.54
C LYS A 17 9.48 11.80 -12.92
N ASP A 18 8.39 12.54 -12.89
CA ASP A 18 8.35 13.88 -12.29
C ASP A 18 8.62 13.86 -10.79
N TYR A 19 8.42 12.73 -10.12
CA TYR A 19 8.70 12.55 -8.69
C TYR A 19 10.21 12.43 -8.35
N GLU A 20 11.09 12.30 -9.33
CA GLU A 20 12.55 12.32 -9.11
C GLU A 20 12.99 13.59 -8.39
N LYS A 21 12.36 14.74 -8.69
CA LYS A 21 12.71 16.06 -8.14
C LYS A 21 11.90 16.44 -6.90
N ILE A 22 10.92 15.64 -6.53
CA ILE A 22 10.02 15.91 -5.39
C ILE A 22 10.54 15.19 -4.16
N GLU A 23 10.49 15.85 -3.01
CA GLU A 23 10.78 15.19 -1.74
C GLU A 23 9.64 14.24 -1.38
N CYS A 24 9.90 12.95 -1.46
CA CYS A 24 8.90 11.92 -1.22
C CYS A 24 9.46 10.67 -0.56
N ILE A 25 8.58 9.90 0.05
CA ILE A 25 8.83 8.54 0.55
C ILE A 25 7.85 7.61 -0.15
N VAL A 26 8.35 6.50 -0.68
CA VAL A 26 7.54 5.45 -1.31
C VAL A 26 7.16 4.42 -0.24
N TYR A 27 5.87 4.17 -0.07
CA TYR A 27 5.34 3.22 0.91
C TYR A 27 4.68 2.05 0.19
N GLY A 28 5.30 0.88 0.26
CA GLY A 28 4.68 -0.36 -0.23
C GLY A 28 3.65 -0.89 0.78
N LEU A 29 2.48 -1.29 0.30
CA LEU A 29 1.49 -1.99 1.13
C LEU A 29 1.84 -3.49 1.13
N PRO A 30 2.33 -4.05 2.27
CA PRO A 30 2.82 -5.41 2.27
C PRO A 30 1.67 -6.46 2.18
N ARG A 31 1.90 -7.57 1.50
CA ARG A 31 3.21 -7.94 0.97
C ARG A 31 3.36 -7.63 -0.52
N GLY A 32 2.28 -7.78 -1.31
CA GLY A 32 2.29 -7.67 -2.77
C GLY A 32 2.73 -6.31 -3.32
N GLY A 33 2.40 -5.21 -2.63
CA GLY A 33 2.80 -3.85 -3.04
C GLY A 33 4.30 -3.58 -2.87
N VAL A 34 5.04 -4.37 -2.07
CA VAL A 34 6.46 -4.10 -1.79
C VAL A 34 7.36 -4.27 -3.02
N PRO A 35 7.27 -5.35 -3.84
CA PRO A 35 8.07 -5.46 -5.06
C PRO A 35 7.79 -4.34 -6.08
N VAL A 36 6.54 -3.90 -6.19
CA VAL A 36 6.16 -2.77 -7.07
C VAL A 36 6.78 -1.47 -6.54
N ALA A 37 6.63 -1.20 -5.24
CA ALA A 37 7.18 -0.03 -4.57
C ALA A 37 8.71 0.02 -4.64
N TYR A 38 9.37 -1.14 -4.59
CA TYR A 38 10.83 -1.24 -4.73
C TYR A 38 11.32 -0.69 -6.06
N GLU A 39 10.70 -1.08 -7.18
CA GLU A 39 11.09 -0.60 -8.51
C GLU A 39 10.90 0.93 -8.63
N ILE A 40 9.82 1.46 -8.03
CA ILE A 40 9.57 2.90 -8.00
C ILE A 40 10.61 3.61 -7.13
N ALA A 41 10.83 3.15 -5.92
CA ALA A 41 11.75 3.78 -4.96
C ALA A 41 13.19 3.82 -5.49
N VAL A 42 13.69 2.69 -6.02
CA VAL A 42 15.03 2.61 -6.60
C VAL A 42 15.11 3.47 -7.87
N GLY A 43 14.14 3.39 -8.76
CA GLY A 43 14.13 4.14 -10.01
C GLY A 43 14.03 5.66 -9.83
N LEU A 44 13.36 6.14 -8.77
CA LEU A 44 13.29 7.56 -8.40
C LEU A 44 14.41 7.99 -7.43
N ASN A 45 15.25 7.06 -6.96
CA ASN A 45 16.26 7.29 -5.90
C ASN A 45 15.63 7.87 -4.62
N LYS A 46 14.52 7.26 -4.16
CA LYS A 46 13.74 7.68 -2.98
C LYS A 46 13.71 6.60 -1.91
N PRO A 47 13.50 6.98 -0.62
CA PRO A 47 13.33 6.01 0.45
C PRO A 47 12.15 5.07 0.20
N LEU A 48 12.34 3.78 0.46
CA LEU A 48 11.30 2.77 0.54
C LEU A 48 10.97 2.49 2.01
N GLU A 49 9.70 2.54 2.32
CA GLU A 49 9.13 2.15 3.62
C GLU A 49 7.93 1.23 3.38
N VAL A 50 7.40 0.63 4.41
CA VAL A 50 6.13 -0.11 4.37
C VAL A 50 5.10 0.54 5.27
N LEU A 51 3.85 0.53 4.83
CA LEU A 51 2.71 0.83 5.68
C LEU A 51 1.88 -0.44 5.84
N ILE A 52 1.82 -0.96 7.06
CA ILE A 52 1.14 -2.23 7.33
C ILE A 52 -0.36 -1.99 7.40
N VAL A 53 -1.09 -2.68 6.54
CA VAL A 53 -2.55 -2.69 6.50
C VAL A 53 -3.06 -4.12 6.54
N LYS A 54 -4.15 -4.36 7.26
CA LYS A 54 -4.85 -5.64 7.31
C LYS A 54 -6.30 -5.47 6.89
N LYS A 55 -6.73 -6.26 5.89
CA LYS A 55 -8.13 -6.36 5.51
C LYS A 55 -8.95 -6.93 6.67
N LEU A 56 -10.15 -6.41 6.81
CA LEU A 56 -11.18 -6.92 7.70
C LEU A 56 -12.23 -7.59 6.82
N GLY A 57 -12.07 -8.89 6.59
CA GLY A 57 -13.02 -9.70 5.84
C GLY A 57 -14.29 -10.00 6.63
N LEU A 58 -15.31 -10.46 5.96
CA LEU A 58 -16.50 -11.01 6.61
C LEU A 58 -16.12 -12.34 7.30
N PRO A 59 -16.50 -12.56 8.56
CA PRO A 59 -16.33 -13.86 9.18
C PRO A 59 -16.98 -14.98 8.36
N GLY A 60 -16.16 -15.92 7.86
CA GLY A 60 -16.59 -17.00 6.95
C GLY A 60 -16.45 -16.69 5.45
N GLU A 61 -16.25 -15.43 5.07
CA GLU A 61 -16.00 -15.00 3.69
C GLU A 61 -14.88 -13.94 3.70
N GLU A 62 -13.66 -14.36 4.00
CA GLU A 62 -12.52 -13.44 4.23
C GLU A 62 -12.15 -12.61 3.00
N GLU A 63 -12.49 -13.07 1.79
CA GLU A 63 -12.28 -12.33 0.55
C GLU A 63 -13.20 -11.10 0.43
N LEU A 64 -14.37 -11.12 1.09
CA LEU A 64 -15.27 -9.98 1.14
C LEU A 64 -14.79 -8.97 2.18
N ALA A 65 -14.01 -8.00 1.76
CA ALA A 65 -13.44 -6.98 2.64
C ALA A 65 -14.50 -5.98 3.11
N LEU A 66 -15.00 -6.12 4.34
CA LEU A 66 -15.86 -5.13 5.01
C LEU A 66 -15.10 -3.84 5.37
N GLY A 67 -13.78 -3.90 5.41
CA GLY A 67 -12.93 -2.79 5.73
C GLY A 67 -11.46 -3.15 5.75
N ALA A 68 -10.67 -2.29 6.37
CA ALA A 68 -9.26 -2.53 6.65
C ALA A 68 -8.80 -1.69 7.85
N ILE A 69 -7.75 -2.15 8.52
CA ILE A 69 -7.08 -1.43 9.59
C ILE A 69 -5.62 -1.21 9.23
N ALA A 70 -5.16 0.03 9.33
CA ALA A 70 -3.79 0.44 9.07
C ALA A 70 -3.07 0.82 10.36
N GLU A 71 -1.77 0.58 10.39
CA GLU A 71 -0.90 1.12 11.44
C GLU A 71 -0.81 2.65 11.37
N GLY A 72 -0.38 3.29 12.46
CA GLY A 72 -0.18 4.74 12.55
C GLY A 72 0.18 5.15 13.97
N LYS A 73 0.13 6.45 14.30
CA LYS A 73 0.23 6.93 15.70
C LYS A 73 -0.83 6.27 16.59
N LYS A 74 -2.04 6.11 16.04
CA LYS A 74 -3.10 5.22 16.49
C LYS A 74 -3.54 4.41 15.28
N PRO A 75 -3.98 3.16 15.44
CA PRO A 75 -4.52 2.37 14.34
C PRO A 75 -5.67 3.10 13.64
N SER A 76 -5.63 3.18 12.33
CA SER A 76 -6.66 3.84 11.52
C SER A 76 -7.58 2.79 10.91
N LEU A 77 -8.86 2.85 11.26
CA LEU A 77 -9.89 1.92 10.81
C LEU A 77 -10.69 2.54 9.66
N TYR A 78 -10.79 1.82 8.55
CA TYR A 78 -11.73 2.07 7.46
C TYR A 78 -12.75 0.95 7.41
N LEU A 79 -14.04 1.29 7.47
CA LEU A 79 -15.16 0.34 7.32
C LEU A 79 -16.05 0.78 6.16
N ASN A 80 -16.49 -0.19 5.36
CA ASN A 80 -17.47 0.05 4.31
C ASN A 80 -18.87 -0.08 4.91
N SER A 81 -19.45 1.04 5.33
CA SER A 81 -20.75 1.09 6.02
C SER A 81 -21.87 0.46 5.18
N ASN A 82 -21.85 0.61 3.85
CA ASN A 82 -22.87 0.02 2.98
C ASN A 82 -22.79 -1.51 2.97
N LEU A 83 -21.59 -2.06 2.85
CA LEU A 83 -21.41 -3.51 2.91
C LEU A 83 -21.76 -4.05 4.30
N MET A 84 -21.34 -3.38 5.37
CA MET A 84 -21.68 -3.81 6.73
C MET A 84 -23.19 -3.87 6.94
N LEU A 85 -23.94 -2.86 6.50
CA LEU A 85 -25.40 -2.85 6.58
C LEU A 85 -26.04 -3.97 5.76
N ASN A 86 -25.55 -4.19 4.52
CA ASN A 86 -26.08 -5.22 3.64
C ASN A 86 -25.91 -6.64 4.21
N TYR A 87 -24.84 -6.87 4.98
CA TYR A 87 -24.56 -8.16 5.62
C TYR A 87 -24.99 -8.20 7.10
N GLY A 88 -25.68 -7.17 7.59
CA GLY A 88 -26.24 -7.14 8.96
C GLY A 88 -25.20 -7.05 10.06
N HIS A 89 -24.01 -6.52 9.77
CA HIS A 89 -22.93 -6.34 10.75
C HIS A 89 -22.82 -4.91 11.24
N SER A 90 -22.52 -4.75 12.52
CA SER A 90 -22.17 -3.48 13.15
C SER A 90 -20.68 -3.42 13.46
N GLU A 91 -20.15 -2.23 13.74
CA GLU A 91 -18.77 -2.06 14.18
C GLU A 91 -18.47 -2.85 15.48
N LYS A 92 -19.47 -2.98 16.36
CA LYS A 92 -19.36 -3.74 17.60
C LYS A 92 -19.11 -5.23 17.33
N ASP A 93 -19.74 -5.78 16.28
CA ASP A 93 -19.56 -7.19 15.90
C ASP A 93 -18.14 -7.46 15.36
N MET A 94 -17.47 -6.43 14.86
CA MET A 94 -16.11 -6.52 14.33
C MET A 94 -15.02 -6.37 15.40
N GLN A 95 -15.35 -6.03 16.67
CA GLN A 95 -14.37 -5.66 17.69
C GLN A 95 -13.32 -6.74 17.95
N SER A 96 -13.73 -7.99 18.16
CA SER A 96 -12.79 -9.11 18.39
C SER A 96 -11.90 -9.39 17.19
N TYR A 97 -12.44 -9.19 15.98
CA TYR A 97 -11.71 -9.35 14.74
C TYR A 97 -10.67 -8.24 14.55
N ILE A 98 -11.03 -7.00 14.84
CA ILE A 98 -10.14 -5.84 14.88
C ILE A 98 -8.96 -6.10 15.84
N GLU A 99 -9.22 -6.58 17.05
CA GLU A 99 -8.18 -6.88 18.04
C GLU A 99 -7.19 -7.95 17.54
N THR A 100 -7.70 -8.97 16.83
CA THR A 100 -6.85 -9.98 16.22
C THR A 100 -5.95 -9.38 15.14
N LYS A 101 -6.50 -8.52 14.26
CA LYS A 101 -5.72 -7.86 13.20
C LYS A 101 -4.70 -6.85 13.76
N LEU A 102 -4.96 -6.23 14.90
CA LEU A 102 -3.98 -5.40 15.59
C LEU A 102 -2.76 -6.19 16.08
N LYS A 103 -2.97 -7.42 16.57
CA LYS A 103 -1.86 -8.32 16.92
C LYS A 103 -1.04 -8.71 15.68
N ASP A 104 -1.72 -8.98 14.56
CA ASP A 104 -1.06 -9.26 13.27
C ASP A 104 -0.22 -8.06 12.81
N ILE A 105 -0.74 -6.83 12.92
CA ILE A 105 -0.01 -5.60 12.60
C ILE A 105 1.24 -5.50 13.47
N SER A 106 1.12 -5.68 14.79
CA SER A 106 2.25 -5.60 15.72
C SER A 106 3.33 -6.64 15.38
N ARG A 107 2.92 -7.87 15.01
CA ARG A 107 3.86 -8.90 14.56
C ARG A 107 4.59 -8.50 13.28
N LEU A 108 3.89 -7.94 12.29
CA LEU A 108 4.50 -7.50 11.03
C LEU A 108 5.43 -6.30 11.24
N GLN A 109 5.11 -5.38 12.17
CA GLN A 109 6.02 -4.30 12.55
C GLN A 109 7.36 -4.83 13.05
N GLN A 110 7.35 -5.90 13.85
CA GLN A 110 8.58 -6.58 14.30
C GLN A 110 9.37 -7.16 13.12
N ILE A 111 8.68 -7.81 12.19
CA ILE A 111 9.29 -8.45 11.02
C ILE A 111 9.94 -7.41 10.11
N PHE A 112 9.20 -6.39 9.70
CA PHE A 112 9.67 -5.44 8.68
C PHE A 112 10.57 -4.34 9.22
N ARG A 113 10.44 -3.96 10.51
CA ARG A 113 11.18 -2.83 11.09
C ARG A 113 12.11 -3.18 12.23
N LYS A 114 12.06 -4.40 12.79
CA LYS A 114 12.98 -4.83 13.87
C LYS A 114 13.05 -3.80 15.01
N ASN A 115 11.90 -3.24 15.43
CA ASN A 115 11.74 -2.16 16.43
C ASN A 115 12.11 -0.73 15.98
N GLU A 116 12.49 -0.51 14.72
CA GLU A 116 12.62 0.85 14.21
C GLU A 116 11.24 1.50 14.03
N LYS A 117 11.19 2.82 14.19
CA LYS A 117 9.97 3.58 13.89
C LYS A 117 9.78 3.70 12.38
N MET A 118 8.53 3.73 11.95
CA MET A 118 8.19 4.03 10.57
C MET A 118 8.77 5.40 10.18
N MET A 119 9.44 5.47 9.05
CA MET A 119 9.91 6.72 8.48
C MET A 119 8.69 7.53 8.01
N VAL A 120 8.56 8.78 8.45
CA VAL A 120 7.46 9.68 8.07
C VAL A 120 8.03 11.06 7.78
N ASN A 121 7.60 11.64 6.66
CA ASN A 121 7.84 13.05 6.33
C ASN A 121 6.52 13.71 5.95
N THR A 122 5.86 14.31 6.93
CA THR A 122 4.52 14.89 6.75
C THR A 122 4.50 16.14 5.86
N ASN A 123 5.63 16.79 5.62
CA ASN A 123 5.77 17.94 4.73
C ASN A 123 6.12 17.55 3.29
N GLY A 124 6.68 16.36 3.09
CA GLY A 124 6.94 15.80 1.77
C GLY A 124 5.72 15.04 1.22
N THR A 125 5.93 14.36 0.10
CA THR A 125 4.89 13.54 -0.52
C THR A 125 4.99 12.08 -0.04
N ALA A 126 3.87 11.50 0.40
CA ALA A 126 3.75 10.06 0.63
C ALA A 126 3.20 9.40 -0.64
N ILE A 127 3.96 8.49 -1.23
CA ILE A 127 3.53 7.69 -2.39
C ILE A 127 3.13 6.30 -1.89
N LEU A 128 1.82 6.03 -1.83
CA LEU A 128 1.27 4.73 -1.45
C LEU A 128 1.21 3.80 -2.66
N VAL A 129 1.82 2.63 -2.56
CA VAL A 129 1.93 1.67 -3.67
C VAL A 129 1.33 0.32 -3.29
N ASP A 130 0.42 -0.18 -4.11
CA ASP A 130 -0.11 -1.55 -4.04
C ASP A 130 0.07 -2.26 -5.38
N ASP A 131 0.01 -3.60 -5.41
CA ASP A 131 0.14 -4.40 -6.64
C ASP A 131 -1.14 -4.40 -7.50
N GLY A 132 -2.28 -3.99 -6.94
CA GLY A 132 -3.53 -3.79 -7.65
C GLY A 132 -4.64 -3.29 -6.74
N ILE A 133 -5.55 -2.49 -7.30
CA ILE A 133 -6.66 -1.88 -6.57
C ILE A 133 -7.99 -2.44 -7.09
N SER A 134 -8.54 -3.44 -6.36
CA SER A 134 -9.88 -4.00 -6.63
C SER A 134 -10.94 -3.23 -5.84
N THR A 135 -11.19 -3.57 -4.58
CA THR A 135 -12.18 -2.88 -3.72
C THR A 135 -11.67 -1.58 -3.11
N GLY A 136 -10.35 -1.41 -3.08
CA GLY A 136 -9.68 -0.24 -2.51
C GLY A 136 -9.70 -0.16 -0.97
N ALA A 137 -10.21 -1.16 -0.26
CA ALA A 137 -10.31 -1.12 1.20
C ALA A 137 -8.95 -0.91 1.87
N THR A 138 -7.92 -1.63 1.43
CA THR A 138 -6.54 -1.51 1.92
C THR A 138 -5.99 -0.10 1.72
N VAL A 139 -6.12 0.42 0.50
CA VAL A 139 -5.63 1.76 0.13
C VAL A 139 -6.39 2.85 0.88
N LYS A 140 -7.71 2.74 1.03
CA LYS A 140 -8.53 3.71 1.79
C LYS A 140 -8.15 3.75 3.26
N ALA A 141 -7.85 2.60 3.89
CA ALA A 141 -7.33 2.56 5.26
C ALA A 141 -5.94 3.20 5.38
N ALA A 142 -5.06 2.95 4.40
CA ALA A 142 -3.74 3.56 4.31
C ALA A 142 -3.83 5.09 4.18
N ILE A 143 -4.68 5.60 3.29
CA ILE A 143 -4.94 7.04 3.12
C ILE A 143 -5.41 7.65 4.45
N LYS A 144 -6.36 7.00 5.12
CA LYS A 144 -6.86 7.47 6.42
C LYS A 144 -5.73 7.54 7.44
N ALA A 145 -4.86 6.52 7.52
CA ALA A 145 -3.73 6.52 8.43
C ALA A 145 -2.77 7.70 8.19
N PHE A 146 -2.47 8.02 6.92
CA PHE A 146 -1.64 9.17 6.59
C PHE A 146 -2.31 10.51 6.93
N LYS A 147 -3.62 10.64 6.71
CA LYS A 147 -4.38 11.83 7.13
C LYS A 147 -4.38 11.99 8.66
N ASP A 148 -4.55 10.89 9.40
CA ASP A 148 -4.48 10.87 10.87
C ASP A 148 -3.05 11.20 11.39
N MET A 149 -2.02 11.11 10.54
CA MET A 149 -0.64 11.51 10.81
C MET A 149 -0.30 12.93 10.31
N ASP A 150 -1.28 13.68 9.83
CA ASP A 150 -1.12 15.03 9.26
C ASP A 150 -0.26 15.07 7.98
N GLN A 151 -0.24 13.99 7.20
CA GLN A 151 0.44 13.95 5.90
C GLN A 151 -0.23 14.91 4.93
N LYS A 152 0.53 15.88 4.39
CA LYS A 152 -0.02 16.96 3.55
C LYS A 152 -0.31 16.54 2.13
N THR A 153 0.59 15.76 1.54
CA THR A 153 0.47 15.33 0.14
C THR A 153 0.51 13.80 0.08
N ILE A 154 -0.52 13.22 -0.48
CA ILE A 154 -0.69 11.77 -0.64
C ILE A 154 -0.91 11.46 -2.11
N VAL A 155 -0.08 10.59 -2.65
CA VAL A 155 -0.21 10.02 -4.00
C VAL A 155 -0.47 8.52 -3.87
N VAL A 156 -1.40 8.00 -4.64
CA VAL A 156 -1.65 6.56 -4.75
C VAL A 156 -1.17 6.08 -6.09
N ALA A 157 -0.36 5.04 -6.12
CA ALA A 157 0.17 4.45 -7.33
C ALA A 157 -0.11 2.94 -7.37
N SER A 158 -0.62 2.44 -8.50
CA SER A 158 -0.91 1.02 -8.69
C SER A 158 -0.75 0.62 -10.16
N PRO A 159 -0.20 -0.57 -10.46
CA PRO A 159 -0.12 -1.06 -11.83
C PRO A 159 -1.48 -1.24 -12.48
N VAL A 160 -2.47 -1.73 -11.73
CA VAL A 160 -3.82 -1.98 -12.21
C VAL A 160 -4.85 -1.56 -11.16
N GLY A 161 -6.00 -1.08 -11.60
CA GLY A 161 -7.06 -0.70 -10.67
C GLY A 161 -8.44 -0.58 -11.33
N HIS A 162 -9.48 -0.92 -10.56
CA HIS A 162 -10.85 -0.78 -11.02
C HIS A 162 -11.23 0.71 -11.14
N ILE A 163 -11.68 1.15 -12.32
CA ILE A 163 -11.90 2.58 -12.63
C ILE A 163 -12.82 3.27 -11.63
N SER A 164 -13.90 2.64 -11.18
CA SER A 164 -14.82 3.28 -10.21
C SER A 164 -14.13 3.52 -8.87
N VAL A 165 -13.30 2.56 -8.41
CA VAL A 165 -12.57 2.63 -7.15
C VAL A 165 -11.45 3.68 -7.24
N LEU A 166 -10.73 3.74 -8.37
CA LEU A 166 -9.71 4.77 -8.61
C LEU A 166 -10.33 6.18 -8.56
N ARG A 167 -11.53 6.37 -9.14
CA ARG A 167 -12.27 7.64 -9.06
C ARG A 167 -12.71 8.01 -7.63
N GLU A 168 -13.04 7.02 -6.80
CA GLU A 168 -13.33 7.26 -5.39
C GLU A 168 -12.06 7.69 -4.64
N ILE A 169 -10.96 6.98 -4.85
CA ILE A 169 -9.65 7.28 -4.23
C ILE A 169 -9.15 8.66 -4.66
N GLN A 170 -9.33 9.03 -5.94
CA GLN A 170 -8.94 10.36 -6.46
C GLN A 170 -9.58 11.52 -5.68
N LYS A 171 -10.76 11.34 -5.10
CA LYS A 171 -11.42 12.37 -4.26
C LYS A 171 -10.80 12.46 -2.84
N MET A 172 -9.97 11.51 -2.47
CA MET A 172 -9.39 11.39 -1.13
C MET A 172 -7.93 11.81 -1.05
N VAL A 173 -7.24 11.90 -2.21
CA VAL A 173 -5.79 12.13 -2.32
C VAL A 173 -5.49 13.19 -3.37
N ASP A 174 -4.25 13.65 -3.42
CA ASP A 174 -3.80 14.70 -4.36
C ASP A 174 -3.67 14.14 -5.78
N GLU A 175 -3.19 12.90 -5.92
CA GLU A 175 -3.02 12.25 -7.22
C GLU A 175 -3.20 10.73 -7.14
N VAL A 176 -3.72 10.15 -8.24
CA VAL A 176 -3.76 8.70 -8.48
C VAL A 176 -3.06 8.39 -9.78
N VAL A 177 -1.99 7.58 -9.72
CA VAL A 177 -1.25 7.08 -10.87
C VAL A 177 -1.58 5.60 -11.06
N CYS A 178 -2.20 5.25 -12.19
CA CYS A 178 -2.51 3.86 -12.52
C CYS A 178 -2.09 3.56 -13.95
N ALA A 179 -1.30 2.49 -14.14
CA ALA A 179 -0.81 2.13 -15.46
C ALA A 179 -1.90 1.49 -16.34
N GLU A 180 -2.72 0.62 -15.79
CA GLU A 180 -3.81 -0.07 -16.48
C GLU A 180 -5.13 0.07 -15.70
N PRO A 181 -5.87 1.19 -15.84
CA PRO A 181 -7.22 1.31 -15.27
C PRO A 181 -8.21 0.43 -16.05
N VAL A 182 -8.97 -0.42 -15.32
CA VAL A 182 -9.85 -1.43 -15.91
C VAL A 182 -11.30 -1.28 -15.45
N ARG A 183 -12.26 -1.71 -16.29
CA ARG A 183 -13.70 -1.68 -15.97
C ARG A 183 -14.18 -2.95 -15.28
N TYR A 184 -13.48 -4.06 -15.49
CA TYR A 184 -13.83 -5.37 -14.96
C TYR A 184 -12.59 -5.96 -14.31
N MET A 185 -12.72 -6.43 -13.09
CA MET A 185 -11.65 -7.05 -12.31
C MET A 185 -12.29 -7.93 -11.25
N GLU A 186 -12.13 -9.23 -11.37
CA GLU A 186 -12.52 -10.17 -10.31
C GLU A 186 -11.39 -10.28 -9.28
N ALA A 187 -10.16 -10.44 -9.76
CA ALA A 187 -8.97 -10.49 -8.93
C ALA A 187 -7.78 -9.76 -9.57
N VAL A 188 -6.92 -9.19 -8.74
CA VAL A 188 -5.70 -8.49 -9.19
C VAL A 188 -4.78 -9.43 -9.97
N GLY A 189 -4.71 -10.72 -9.58
CA GLY A 189 -3.84 -11.71 -10.21
C GLY A 189 -4.11 -11.97 -11.69
N GLU A 190 -5.31 -11.68 -12.20
CA GLU A 190 -5.67 -11.85 -13.63
C GLU A 190 -4.83 -10.96 -14.57
N PHE A 191 -4.21 -9.93 -14.04
CA PHE A 191 -3.39 -8.98 -14.81
C PHE A 191 -1.90 -9.32 -14.82
N TYR A 192 -1.52 -10.45 -14.18
CA TYR A 192 -0.15 -10.92 -14.05
C TYR A 192 0.01 -12.32 -14.62
N LEU A 193 1.12 -12.58 -15.32
CA LEU A 193 1.50 -13.93 -15.74
C LEU A 193 2.02 -14.76 -14.57
N ASP A 194 2.79 -14.11 -13.68
CA ASP A 194 3.22 -14.65 -12.41
C ASP A 194 2.75 -13.73 -11.28
N PHE A 195 1.81 -14.24 -10.46
CA PHE A 195 1.27 -13.57 -9.27
C PHE A 195 1.53 -14.39 -8.01
N SER A 196 2.67 -15.08 -7.95
CA SER A 196 3.09 -15.86 -6.79
C SER A 196 3.03 -15.05 -5.51
N GLU A 197 2.77 -15.71 -4.39
CA GLU A 197 2.70 -15.06 -3.09
C GLU A 197 4.09 -14.51 -2.71
N VAL A 198 4.15 -13.24 -2.35
CA VAL A 198 5.38 -12.61 -1.82
C VAL A 198 5.53 -13.00 -0.35
N SER A 199 6.68 -13.56 0.02
CA SER A 199 6.98 -13.91 1.41
C SER A 199 7.37 -12.67 2.24
N ASN A 200 7.36 -12.79 3.57
CA ASN A 200 7.87 -11.73 4.44
C ASN A 200 9.38 -11.55 4.25
N GLU A 201 10.09 -12.65 4.04
CA GLU A 201 11.55 -12.68 3.82
C GLU A 201 11.91 -11.92 2.55
N GLU A 202 11.23 -12.20 1.43
CA GLU A 202 11.41 -11.51 0.16
C GLU A 202 11.12 -9.99 0.30
N ALA A 203 10.03 -9.63 0.96
CA ALA A 203 9.70 -8.22 1.19
C ALA A 203 10.77 -7.51 2.04
N CYS A 204 11.30 -8.17 3.09
CA CYS A 204 12.39 -7.64 3.91
C CYS A 204 13.68 -7.43 3.10
N GLU A 205 14.05 -8.40 2.25
CA GLU A 205 15.23 -8.30 1.38
C GLU A 205 15.14 -7.11 0.42
N LEU A 206 13.97 -6.86 -0.16
CA LEU A 206 13.73 -5.71 -1.03
C LEU A 206 13.87 -4.39 -0.26
N ILE A 207 13.29 -4.28 0.93
CA ILE A 207 13.39 -3.10 1.79
C ILE A 207 14.85 -2.83 2.17
N ASP A 208 15.58 -3.86 2.61
CA ASP A 208 16.99 -3.74 2.99
C ASP A 208 17.86 -3.39 1.77
N SER A 209 17.56 -3.93 0.59
CA SER A 209 18.24 -3.58 -0.67
C SER A 209 18.02 -2.11 -1.05
N ALA A 210 16.79 -1.61 -0.97
CA ALA A 210 16.48 -0.21 -1.25
C ALA A 210 17.24 0.74 -0.29
N ARG A 211 17.32 0.39 0.99
CA ARG A 211 18.08 1.16 2.01
C ARG A 211 19.58 1.25 1.69
N ARG A 212 20.17 0.16 1.18
CA ARG A 212 21.59 0.14 0.77
C ARG A 212 21.85 1.03 -0.44
N ASN A 213 20.97 1.00 -1.44
CA ASN A 213 21.11 1.80 -2.66
C ASN A 213 21.14 3.32 -2.35
N ILE A 214 20.29 3.80 -1.45
CA ILE A 214 20.26 5.22 -1.07
C ILE A 214 21.54 5.63 -0.33
N LYS A 215 22.06 4.79 0.56
CA LYS A 215 23.32 5.08 1.29
C LYS A 215 24.52 5.13 0.34
N GLY A 216 24.59 4.23 -0.65
CA GLY A 216 25.65 4.22 -1.66
C GLY A 216 25.68 5.48 -2.53
N ASN A 217 24.51 5.98 -2.94
CA ASN A 217 24.41 7.19 -3.76
C ASN A 217 24.76 8.49 -2.99
N ARG A 218 24.57 8.54 -1.68
CA ARG A 218 24.95 9.71 -0.86
C ARG A 218 26.46 9.81 -0.64
N SER A 219 27.17 8.68 -0.62
CA SER A 219 28.63 8.65 -0.43
C SER A 219 29.44 8.96 -1.71
N HIS A 220 28.79 9.03 -2.88
CA HIS A 220 29.46 9.41 -4.15
C HIS A 220 29.25 10.88 -4.54
N ASN A 221 28.36 11.59 -3.84
CA ASN A 221 28.02 13.00 -4.09
C ASN A 221 28.54 13.96 -2.98
N SER A 222 29.37 13.47 -2.09
CA SER A 222 30.12 14.23 -1.07
C SER A 222 31.61 14.17 -1.33
#